data_f1abe2c8f65dd68eeed69f52a4759111
#
_entry.id   f1abe2c8f65dd68eeed69f52a4759111
#
_cell.length_a   1.000
_cell.length_b   1.000
_cell.length_c   1.000
_cell.angle_alpha   90.00
_cell.angle_beta   90.00
_cell.angle_gamma   90.00
#
_symmetry.space_group_name_H-M   'P 1'
#
loop_
_entity.id
_entity.type
_entity.pdbx_description
1 polymer ?
#
loop_
_entity_poly.entity_id
_entity_poly.type
_entity_poly.pdbx_seq_one_letter_code
_entity_poly.pdbx_strand_id
1 'polypeptide(L)'
;MKAIRRRAISTVLALGLATALLIWWRFDGDMRNARDRVAHGSVLIATRCGPIEYQEAGAGSPLLAVHGSGGGHDQGMAFAAGLGSHGIRVIAMSRFGDLHTPMPAAASAAAQADAHVCLLDALGIARAAVMGGSAGAPSALQMAMRHPDRVSALVLLVPLAYKPPTQANSAPPLPPWVEATMMRVIGSDFLFWSALHLARDQVIEVVLATPPGLLAHASLQEQARVGAMLDNILPVSLRAEGLRSDTAVGKQLVSLPLESIRLPTLVISARDDRYGTYASAQYTAGRIAGAKFIGFDEGGHTWVGHDDEVRAAIVGLLSPAARP
;
A
#
# COMPACT_ATOMS: atom_id res chain seq x y z
N MET A 1 -7.95 7.83 -59.49
CA MET A 1 -6.98 7.94 -58.38
C MET A 1 -7.50 8.77 -57.20
N LYS A 2 -8.02 10.01 -57.37
CA LYS A 2 -8.49 10.87 -56.25
C LYS A 2 -9.64 10.24 -55.45
N ALA A 3 -10.60 9.57 -56.06
CA ALA A 3 -11.75 8.94 -55.38
C ALA A 3 -11.34 7.72 -54.51
N ILE A 4 -10.39 6.91 -54.99
CA ILE A 4 -9.86 5.74 -54.25
C ILE A 4 -9.10 6.22 -53.01
N ARG A 5 -8.26 7.27 -53.15
CA ARG A 5 -7.53 7.87 -52.04
C ARG A 5 -8.47 8.47 -50.98
N ARG A 6 -9.54 9.13 -51.38
CA ARG A 6 -10.56 9.67 -50.44
C ARG A 6 -11.24 8.56 -49.65
N ARG A 7 -11.67 7.46 -50.34
CA ARG A 7 -12.28 6.29 -49.70
C ARG A 7 -11.30 5.64 -48.68
N ALA A 8 -10.05 5.43 -49.07
CA ALA A 8 -9.05 4.87 -48.19
C ALA A 8 -8.82 5.74 -46.89
N ILE A 9 -8.73 7.08 -47.06
CA ILE A 9 -8.61 7.99 -45.93
C ILE A 9 -9.86 7.91 -45.02
N SER A 10 -11.07 7.92 -45.60
CA SER A 10 -12.32 7.81 -44.81
C SER A 10 -12.40 6.47 -44.05
N THR A 11 -11.94 5.37 -44.65
CA THR A 11 -11.92 4.05 -43.98
C THR A 11 -10.92 4.06 -42.83
N VAL A 12 -9.70 4.61 -43.00
CA VAL A 12 -8.71 4.71 -41.94
C VAL A 12 -9.23 5.57 -40.78
N LEU A 13 -9.85 6.71 -41.09
CA LEU A 13 -10.44 7.58 -40.04
C LEU A 13 -11.60 6.89 -39.32
N ALA A 14 -12.46 6.18 -40.03
CA ALA A 14 -13.57 5.42 -39.42
C ALA A 14 -13.05 4.30 -38.51
N LEU A 15 -12.04 3.54 -38.93
CA LEU A 15 -11.39 2.51 -38.13
C LEU A 15 -10.71 3.13 -36.89
N GLY A 16 -10.01 4.25 -37.06
CA GLY A 16 -9.38 4.97 -35.95
C GLY A 16 -10.40 5.44 -34.92
N LEU A 17 -11.53 6.00 -35.37
CA LEU A 17 -12.62 6.42 -34.50
C LEU A 17 -13.26 5.23 -33.78
N ALA A 18 -13.54 4.14 -34.49
CA ALA A 18 -14.11 2.93 -33.88
C ALA A 18 -13.18 2.34 -32.83
N THR A 19 -11.88 2.31 -33.08
CA THR A 19 -10.85 1.87 -32.11
C THR A 19 -10.84 2.78 -30.88
N ALA A 20 -10.84 4.09 -31.07
CA ALA A 20 -10.86 5.06 -29.96
C ALA A 20 -12.13 4.91 -29.10
N LEU A 21 -13.29 4.72 -29.74
CA LEU A 21 -14.56 4.48 -29.04
C LEU A 21 -14.56 3.17 -28.25
N LEU A 22 -13.97 2.11 -28.81
CA LEU A 22 -13.83 0.83 -28.11
C LEU A 22 -12.90 0.94 -26.90
N ILE A 23 -11.76 1.61 -27.05
CA ILE A 23 -10.83 1.87 -25.93
C ILE A 23 -11.54 2.68 -24.84
N TRP A 24 -12.23 3.76 -25.23
CA TRP A 24 -13.00 4.57 -24.30
C TRP A 24 -14.08 3.79 -23.56
N TRP A 25 -14.83 2.98 -24.26
CA TRP A 25 -15.89 2.14 -23.68
C TRP A 25 -15.34 1.15 -22.66
N ARG A 26 -14.21 0.49 -22.97
CA ARG A 26 -13.53 -0.41 -22.02
C ARG A 26 -13.00 0.34 -20.82
N PHE A 27 -12.29 1.42 -21.05
CA PHE A 27 -11.78 2.28 -19.96
C PHE A 27 -12.90 2.75 -19.03
N ASP A 28 -13.98 3.28 -19.58
CA ASP A 28 -15.10 3.78 -18.80
C ASP A 28 -15.80 2.65 -18.01
N GLY A 29 -15.93 1.46 -18.57
CA GLY A 29 -16.44 0.28 -17.89
C GLY A 29 -15.55 -0.16 -16.73
N ASP A 30 -14.24 -0.28 -16.95
CA ASP A 30 -13.28 -0.66 -15.93
C ASP A 30 -13.21 0.40 -14.81
N MET A 31 -13.30 1.68 -15.16
CA MET A 31 -13.32 2.77 -14.18
C MET A 31 -14.59 2.83 -13.34
N ARG A 32 -15.77 2.50 -13.93
CA ARG A 32 -17.00 2.33 -13.13
C ARG A 32 -16.82 1.22 -12.11
N ASN A 33 -16.37 0.05 -12.53
CA ASN A 33 -16.12 -1.09 -11.63
C ASN A 33 -15.11 -0.74 -10.52
N ALA A 34 -14.04 -0.01 -10.87
CA ALA A 34 -13.04 0.41 -9.90
C ALA A 34 -13.62 1.41 -8.87
N ARG A 35 -14.43 2.39 -9.31
CA ARG A 35 -15.10 3.34 -8.42
C ARG A 35 -16.15 2.64 -7.53
N ASP A 36 -16.94 1.74 -8.11
CA ASP A 36 -17.92 0.98 -7.35
C ASP A 36 -17.26 0.10 -6.28
N ARG A 37 -16.12 -0.52 -6.58
CA ARG A 37 -15.36 -1.30 -5.62
C ARG A 37 -14.92 -0.47 -4.41
N VAL A 38 -14.39 0.74 -4.62
CA VAL A 38 -13.90 1.59 -3.52
C VAL A 38 -15.03 2.34 -2.81
N ALA A 39 -16.19 2.50 -3.44
CA ALA A 39 -17.37 3.12 -2.83
C ALA A 39 -18.16 2.16 -1.93
N HIS A 40 -17.98 0.85 -2.08
CA HIS A 40 -18.72 -0.14 -1.34
C HIS A 40 -17.86 -0.83 -0.28
N GLY A 41 -18.45 -1.11 0.89
CA GLY A 41 -17.79 -1.82 1.98
C GLY A 41 -16.99 -0.95 2.93
N SER A 42 -16.80 0.34 2.63
CA SER A 42 -16.20 1.30 3.55
C SER A 42 -17.25 2.21 4.20
N VAL A 43 -16.87 2.81 5.33
CA VAL A 43 -17.66 3.78 6.08
C VAL A 43 -16.80 5.01 6.33
N LEU A 44 -17.36 6.20 6.07
CA LEU A 44 -16.76 7.47 6.46
C LEU A 44 -17.29 7.85 7.85
N ILE A 45 -16.42 7.80 8.87
CA ILE A 45 -16.77 8.13 10.23
C ILE A 45 -16.21 9.50 10.63
N ALA A 46 -17.04 10.30 11.29
CA ALA A 46 -16.58 11.56 11.89
C ALA A 46 -15.75 11.28 13.14
N THR A 47 -14.55 11.83 13.21
CA THR A 47 -13.67 11.74 14.38
C THR A 47 -13.24 13.13 14.82
N ARG A 48 -12.62 13.26 15.99
CA ARG A 48 -12.04 14.53 16.46
C ARG A 48 -10.87 15.03 15.58
N CYS A 49 -10.26 14.13 14.78
CA CYS A 49 -9.20 14.45 13.82
C CYS A 49 -9.72 14.70 12.40
N GLY A 50 -11.04 14.85 12.20
CA GLY A 50 -11.71 14.94 10.91
C GLY A 50 -12.35 13.62 10.48
N PRO A 51 -12.98 13.58 9.30
CA PRO A 51 -13.58 12.37 8.78
C PRO A 51 -12.51 11.38 8.34
N ILE A 52 -12.69 10.11 8.67
CA ILE A 52 -11.79 9.01 8.31
C ILE A 52 -12.61 7.90 7.65
N GLU A 53 -12.19 7.47 6.48
CA GLU A 53 -12.77 6.30 5.82
C GLU A 53 -12.09 5.04 6.31
N TYR A 54 -12.90 4.01 6.59
CA TYR A 54 -12.40 2.70 6.98
C TYR A 54 -13.33 1.57 6.51
N GLN A 55 -12.80 0.37 6.49
CA GLN A 55 -13.51 -0.88 6.31
C GLN A 55 -13.12 -1.83 7.42
N GLU A 56 -14.03 -2.72 7.84
CA GLU A 56 -13.71 -3.74 8.81
C GLU A 56 -14.22 -5.12 8.41
N ALA A 57 -13.53 -6.16 8.89
CA ALA A 57 -13.93 -7.55 8.70
C ALA A 57 -13.40 -8.43 9.83
N GLY A 58 -14.06 -9.56 10.03
CA GLY A 58 -13.73 -10.50 11.10
C GLY A 58 -14.23 -10.04 12.47
N ALA A 59 -13.86 -10.80 13.50
CA ALA A 59 -14.23 -10.53 14.90
C ALA A 59 -13.10 -10.98 15.83
N GLY A 60 -13.03 -10.39 17.02
CA GLY A 60 -12.03 -10.74 18.04
C GLY A 60 -11.02 -9.64 18.31
N SER A 61 -9.72 -9.97 18.39
CA SER A 61 -8.66 -9.01 18.72
C SER A 61 -8.50 -7.96 17.63
N PRO A 62 -8.54 -6.64 17.93
CA PRO A 62 -8.49 -5.61 16.91
C PRO A 62 -7.08 -5.45 16.31
N LEU A 63 -7.03 -5.37 14.99
CA LEU A 63 -5.85 -5.05 14.19
C LEU A 63 -6.15 -3.85 13.28
N LEU A 64 -5.44 -2.75 13.48
CA LEU A 64 -5.45 -1.62 12.56
C LEU A 64 -4.47 -1.90 11.41
N ALA A 65 -4.99 -2.04 10.19
CA ALA A 65 -4.20 -2.24 8.97
C ALA A 65 -4.02 -0.90 8.24
N VAL A 66 -2.76 -0.45 8.17
CA VAL A 66 -2.35 0.81 7.55
C VAL A 66 -1.69 0.51 6.23
N HIS A 67 -2.32 0.92 5.14
CA HIS A 67 -1.90 0.65 3.77
C HIS A 67 -0.62 1.40 3.34
N GLY A 68 -0.03 0.98 2.22
CA GLY A 68 1.12 1.61 1.58
C GLY A 68 0.75 2.76 0.62
N SER A 69 1.71 3.20 -0.19
CA SER A 69 1.51 4.25 -1.20
C SER A 69 0.46 3.86 -2.24
N GLY A 70 -0.40 4.82 -2.61
CA GLY A 70 -1.45 4.60 -3.59
C GLY A 70 -2.49 3.57 -3.16
N GLY A 71 -2.60 3.32 -1.87
CA GLY A 71 -3.55 2.40 -1.28
C GLY A 71 -4.84 3.08 -0.81
N GLY A 72 -5.48 2.44 0.16
CA GLY A 72 -6.70 2.83 0.83
C GLY A 72 -7.14 1.70 1.74
N HIS A 73 -8.35 1.80 2.29
CA HIS A 73 -8.91 0.71 3.11
C HIS A 73 -8.86 -0.65 2.39
N ASP A 74 -9.08 -0.68 1.07
CA ASP A 74 -9.06 -1.88 0.23
C ASP A 74 -7.68 -2.56 0.20
N GLN A 75 -6.59 -1.79 0.11
CA GLN A 75 -5.24 -2.33 0.20
C GLN A 75 -4.91 -2.80 1.63
N GLY A 76 -5.34 -2.06 2.65
CA GLY A 76 -5.21 -2.49 4.04
C GLY A 76 -5.91 -3.83 4.31
N MET A 77 -7.12 -4.01 3.74
CA MET A 77 -7.84 -5.29 3.79
C MET A 77 -7.09 -6.40 3.05
N ALA A 78 -6.46 -6.09 1.91
CA ALA A 78 -5.66 -7.06 1.15
C ALA A 78 -4.42 -7.52 1.92
N PHE A 79 -3.72 -6.61 2.62
CA PHE A 79 -2.59 -6.97 3.49
C PHE A 79 -2.99 -7.87 4.66
N ALA A 80 -4.22 -7.72 5.15
CA ALA A 80 -4.76 -8.50 6.26
C ALA A 80 -5.63 -9.68 5.80
N ALA A 81 -5.56 -10.04 4.52
CA ALA A 81 -6.40 -11.11 3.96
C ALA A 81 -6.20 -12.43 4.73
N GLY A 82 -7.31 -13.10 5.06
CA GLY A 82 -7.32 -14.34 5.80
C GLY A 82 -7.13 -14.22 7.32
N LEU A 83 -6.73 -13.06 7.88
CA LEU A 83 -6.55 -12.91 9.33
C LEU A 83 -7.87 -12.97 10.10
N GLY A 84 -8.98 -12.56 9.49
CA GLY A 84 -10.30 -12.61 10.12
C GLY A 84 -10.74 -14.00 10.56
N SER A 85 -10.34 -15.06 9.86
CA SER A 85 -10.63 -16.47 10.22
C SER A 85 -9.85 -16.95 11.46
N HIS A 86 -8.90 -16.16 11.97
CA HIS A 86 -8.07 -16.47 13.13
C HIS A 86 -8.43 -15.65 14.38
N GLY A 87 -9.68 -15.16 14.45
CA GLY A 87 -10.14 -14.39 15.61
C GLY A 87 -9.56 -12.97 15.68
N ILE A 88 -9.26 -12.37 14.53
CA ILE A 88 -8.75 -11.02 14.40
C ILE A 88 -9.82 -10.14 13.74
N ARG A 89 -10.20 -9.04 14.41
CA ARG A 89 -11.03 -7.97 13.83
C ARG A 89 -10.10 -7.01 13.11
N VAL A 90 -10.08 -7.07 11.78
CA VAL A 90 -9.31 -6.18 10.93
C VAL A 90 -10.04 -4.86 10.74
N ILE A 91 -9.39 -3.75 11.02
CA ILE A 91 -9.83 -2.38 10.73
C ILE A 91 -8.83 -1.79 9.74
N ALA A 92 -9.22 -1.64 8.48
CA ALA A 92 -8.38 -1.04 7.45
C ALA A 92 -8.87 0.37 7.15
N MET A 93 -8.01 1.37 7.31
CA MET A 93 -8.37 2.76 7.06
C MET A 93 -7.74 3.29 5.78
N SER A 94 -8.38 4.28 5.17
CA SER A 94 -7.75 5.14 4.16
C SER A 94 -6.95 6.23 4.85
N ARG A 95 -5.65 6.36 4.53
CA ARG A 95 -4.78 7.41 5.08
C ARG A 95 -5.12 8.78 4.47
N PHE A 96 -4.54 9.83 5.01
CA PHE A 96 -4.74 11.19 4.53
C PHE A 96 -4.50 11.33 3.02
N GLY A 97 -5.48 11.89 2.30
CA GLY A 97 -5.43 12.12 0.86
C GLY A 97 -5.64 10.87 0.00
N ASP A 98 -6.00 9.73 0.60
CA ASP A 98 -6.36 8.52 -0.11
C ASP A 98 -7.87 8.28 0.01
N LEU A 99 -8.51 7.98 -1.12
CA LEU A 99 -9.94 7.71 -1.27
C LEU A 99 -10.80 8.85 -0.65
N HIS A 100 -11.60 8.57 0.40
CA HIS A 100 -12.49 9.56 0.99
C HIS A 100 -11.98 10.19 2.29
N THR A 101 -10.75 9.85 2.72
CA THR A 101 -10.12 10.53 3.86
C THR A 101 -9.39 11.78 3.36
N PRO A 102 -9.82 13.01 3.75
CA PRO A 102 -9.22 14.23 3.24
C PRO A 102 -7.79 14.43 3.74
N MET A 103 -7.02 15.20 2.99
CA MET A 103 -5.67 15.65 3.38
C MET A 103 -5.79 16.85 4.34
N PRO A 104 -5.28 16.77 5.57
CA PRO A 104 -5.25 17.93 6.47
C PRO A 104 -4.12 18.91 6.08
N ALA A 105 -4.28 20.18 6.48
CA ALA A 105 -3.28 21.22 6.18
C ALA A 105 -1.88 20.92 6.75
N ALA A 106 -1.80 20.21 7.88
CA ALA A 106 -0.54 19.85 8.56
C ALA A 106 -0.34 18.32 8.54
N ALA A 107 -0.35 17.71 7.35
CA ALA A 107 -0.12 16.28 7.20
C ALA A 107 1.32 15.89 7.55
N SER A 108 1.46 14.84 8.35
CA SER A 108 2.75 14.23 8.71
C SER A 108 2.53 12.80 9.20
N ALA A 109 3.59 12.00 9.31
CA ALA A 109 3.49 10.67 9.90
C ALA A 109 3.00 10.70 11.37
N ALA A 110 3.36 11.74 12.12
CA ALA A 110 2.89 11.95 13.48
C ALA A 110 1.39 12.31 13.52
N ALA A 111 0.94 13.24 12.67
CA ALA A 111 -0.47 13.58 12.56
C ALA A 111 -1.32 12.39 12.09
N GLN A 112 -0.79 11.58 11.16
CA GLN A 112 -1.45 10.35 10.74
C GLN A 112 -1.55 9.33 11.89
N ALA A 113 -0.53 9.23 12.75
CA ALA A 113 -0.58 8.39 13.95
C ALA A 113 -1.65 8.87 14.95
N ASP A 114 -1.79 10.18 15.13
CA ASP A 114 -2.85 10.76 15.95
C ASP A 114 -4.24 10.47 15.35
N ALA A 115 -4.38 10.50 14.02
CA ALA A 115 -5.62 10.10 13.32
C ALA A 115 -5.94 8.60 13.48
N HIS A 116 -4.95 7.73 13.53
CA HIS A 116 -5.16 6.32 13.86
C HIS A 116 -5.81 6.15 15.24
N VAL A 117 -5.33 6.90 16.23
CA VAL A 117 -5.94 6.91 17.57
C VAL A 117 -7.35 7.49 17.54
N CYS A 118 -7.59 8.57 16.79
CA CYS A 118 -8.92 9.14 16.64
C CYS A 118 -9.94 8.15 16.06
N LEU A 119 -9.50 7.32 15.09
CA LEU A 119 -10.35 6.26 14.56
C LEU A 119 -10.65 5.20 15.61
N LEU A 120 -9.64 4.73 16.35
CA LEU A 120 -9.86 3.76 17.43
C LEU A 120 -10.82 4.30 18.50
N ASP A 121 -10.69 5.59 18.86
CA ASP A 121 -11.60 6.24 19.83
C ASP A 121 -13.04 6.26 19.30
N ALA A 122 -13.24 6.64 18.03
CA ALA A 122 -14.56 6.67 17.41
C ALA A 122 -15.22 5.28 17.32
N LEU A 123 -14.40 4.21 17.26
CA LEU A 123 -14.85 2.83 17.25
C LEU A 123 -14.96 2.20 18.67
N GLY A 124 -14.66 2.96 19.72
CA GLY A 124 -14.67 2.46 21.10
C GLY A 124 -13.58 1.42 21.39
N ILE A 125 -12.47 1.44 20.63
CA ILE A 125 -11.36 0.48 20.73
C ILE A 125 -10.26 1.08 21.60
N ALA A 126 -10.09 0.56 22.80
CA ALA A 126 -9.06 1.05 23.72
C ALA A 126 -7.64 0.76 23.25
N ARG A 127 -7.39 -0.41 22.64
CA ARG A 127 -6.07 -0.87 22.22
C ARG A 127 -6.18 -1.82 21.03
N ALA A 128 -5.30 -1.68 20.04
CA ALA A 128 -5.25 -2.55 18.86
C ALA A 128 -3.81 -2.94 18.53
N ALA A 129 -3.61 -4.05 17.84
CA ALA A 129 -2.38 -4.26 17.10
C ALA A 129 -2.36 -3.30 15.89
N VAL A 130 -1.17 -2.90 15.45
CA VAL A 130 -1.00 -2.01 14.29
C VAL A 130 -0.11 -2.68 13.27
N MET A 131 -0.59 -2.77 12.03
CA MET A 131 0.17 -3.29 10.90
C MET A 131 0.37 -2.18 9.88
N GLY A 132 1.61 -1.80 9.62
CA GLY A 132 1.98 -0.81 8.62
C GLY A 132 2.70 -1.45 7.43
N GLY A 133 2.11 -1.38 6.24
CA GLY A 133 2.73 -1.84 4.99
C GLY A 133 3.41 -0.70 4.25
N SER A 134 4.65 -0.89 3.78
CA SER A 134 5.37 0.08 2.94
C SER A 134 5.30 1.51 3.51
N ALA A 135 4.71 2.46 2.80
CA ALA A 135 4.51 3.85 3.24
C ALA A 135 3.54 4.02 4.44
N GLY A 136 2.88 2.97 4.88
CA GLY A 136 2.13 2.98 6.14
C GLY A 136 3.03 2.83 7.38
N ALA A 137 4.25 2.33 7.21
CA ALA A 137 5.18 2.08 8.30
C ALA A 137 5.58 3.35 9.10
N PRO A 138 5.83 4.52 8.50
CA PRO A 138 6.17 5.72 9.25
C PRO A 138 5.11 6.10 10.29
N SER A 139 3.82 6.08 9.93
CA SER A 139 2.75 6.40 10.87
C SER A 139 2.48 5.29 11.89
N ALA A 140 2.69 4.03 11.52
CA ALA A 140 2.61 2.91 12.46
C ALA A 140 3.72 2.97 13.52
N LEU A 141 4.96 3.30 13.12
CA LEU A 141 6.08 3.56 14.04
C LEU A 141 5.80 4.76 14.95
N GLN A 142 5.29 5.86 14.39
CA GLN A 142 4.91 7.04 15.18
C GLN A 142 3.81 6.69 16.19
N MET A 143 2.81 5.88 15.81
CA MET A 143 1.76 5.46 16.73
C MET A 143 2.32 4.60 17.88
N ALA A 144 3.24 3.67 17.58
CA ALA A 144 3.86 2.82 18.59
C ALA A 144 4.72 3.62 19.59
N MET A 145 5.37 4.71 19.15
CA MET A 145 6.19 5.58 20.03
C MET A 145 5.36 6.60 20.80
N ARG A 146 4.36 7.22 20.16
CA ARG A 146 3.60 8.34 20.72
C ARG A 146 2.42 7.88 21.58
N HIS A 147 1.86 6.73 21.24
CA HIS A 147 0.67 6.17 21.87
C HIS A 147 0.88 4.70 22.28
N PRO A 148 1.93 4.35 23.03
CA PRO A 148 2.27 2.95 23.37
C PRO A 148 1.14 2.23 24.09
N ASP A 149 0.35 2.94 24.89
CA ASP A 149 -0.81 2.36 25.59
C ASP A 149 -1.96 1.95 24.67
N ARG A 150 -1.98 2.48 23.44
CA ARG A 150 -3.00 2.20 22.42
C ARG A 150 -2.60 1.07 21.48
N VAL A 151 -1.33 0.63 21.51
CA VAL A 151 -0.79 -0.39 20.61
C VAL A 151 -0.45 -1.66 21.36
N SER A 152 -1.03 -2.80 20.98
CA SER A 152 -0.78 -4.11 21.61
C SER A 152 0.38 -4.87 20.99
N ALA A 153 0.61 -4.71 19.67
CA ALA A 153 1.72 -5.26 18.91
C ALA A 153 1.94 -4.43 17.64
N LEU A 154 3.13 -4.48 17.09
CA LEU A 154 3.52 -3.77 15.86
C LEU A 154 3.93 -4.79 14.79
N VAL A 155 3.35 -4.69 13.60
CA VAL A 155 3.73 -5.45 12.41
C VAL A 155 4.15 -4.48 11.32
N LEU A 156 5.32 -4.68 10.73
CA LEU A 156 5.83 -3.87 9.64
C LEU A 156 6.12 -4.78 8.43
N LEU A 157 5.40 -4.54 7.33
CA LEU A 157 5.55 -5.27 6.08
C LEU A 157 6.29 -4.40 5.07
N VAL A 158 7.46 -4.83 4.59
CA VAL A 158 8.29 -4.13 3.61
C VAL A 158 8.40 -2.61 3.90
N PRO A 159 8.80 -2.22 5.12
CA PRO A 159 8.56 -0.88 5.64
C PRO A 159 9.36 0.20 4.93
N LEU A 160 8.69 1.27 4.51
CA LEU A 160 9.34 2.54 4.21
C LEU A 160 9.81 3.14 5.53
N ALA A 161 11.09 3.02 5.86
CA ALA A 161 11.67 3.50 7.09
C ALA A 161 13.09 4.01 6.86
N TYR A 162 13.62 4.76 7.84
CA TYR A 162 15.00 5.22 7.80
C TYR A 162 15.99 4.05 7.71
N LYS A 163 17.03 4.24 6.93
CA LYS A 163 18.22 3.39 6.89
C LYS A 163 19.47 4.25 6.94
N PRO A 164 20.55 3.81 7.62
CA PRO A 164 21.81 4.55 7.62
C PRO A 164 22.37 4.75 6.21
N PRO A 165 23.06 5.86 5.91
CA PRO A 165 23.65 6.12 4.61
C PRO A 165 24.60 5.01 4.11
N THR A 166 25.28 4.31 5.03
CA THR A 166 26.14 3.16 4.73
C THR A 166 25.41 1.94 4.18
N GLN A 167 24.09 1.88 4.37
CA GLN A 167 23.20 0.83 3.86
C GLN A 167 22.28 1.35 2.75
N ALA A 168 22.39 2.63 2.40
CA ALA A 168 21.62 3.20 1.30
C ALA A 168 22.14 2.64 -0.04
N ASN A 169 21.24 2.15 -0.87
CA ASN A 169 21.58 1.85 -2.25
C ASN A 169 22.01 3.16 -2.92
N SER A 170 23.19 3.15 -3.55
CA SER A 170 23.75 4.31 -4.23
C SER A 170 23.13 4.56 -5.62
N ALA A 171 21.90 4.10 -5.88
CA ALA A 171 21.24 4.44 -7.14
C ALA A 171 21.06 5.96 -7.21
N PRO A 172 21.49 6.61 -8.28
CA PRO A 172 21.31 8.04 -8.42
C PRO A 172 19.82 8.38 -8.46
N PRO A 173 19.40 9.56 -7.95
CA PRO A 173 18.02 9.99 -8.04
C PRO A 173 17.59 10.06 -9.50
N LEU A 174 16.32 9.72 -9.76
CA LEU A 174 15.76 9.83 -11.10
C LEU A 174 15.85 11.29 -11.60
N PRO A 175 16.15 11.50 -12.88
CA PRO A 175 16.06 12.85 -13.45
C PRO A 175 14.70 13.47 -13.19
N PRO A 176 14.61 14.78 -12.88
CA PRO A 176 13.33 15.42 -12.50
C PRO A 176 12.20 15.25 -13.53
N TRP A 177 12.54 15.21 -14.82
CA TRP A 177 11.55 14.99 -15.88
C TRP A 177 10.99 13.56 -15.89
N VAL A 178 11.82 12.55 -15.52
CA VAL A 178 11.38 11.15 -15.39
C VAL A 178 10.43 11.03 -14.21
N GLU A 179 10.81 11.58 -13.06
CA GLU A 179 9.95 11.61 -11.86
C GLU A 179 8.61 12.31 -12.17
N ALA A 180 8.65 13.48 -12.80
CA ALA A 180 7.44 14.22 -13.17
C ALA A 180 6.55 13.45 -14.17
N THR A 181 7.14 12.73 -15.12
CA THR A 181 6.39 11.89 -16.07
C THR A 181 5.76 10.71 -15.37
N MET A 182 6.51 10.02 -14.52
CA MET A 182 6.01 8.91 -13.71
C MET A 182 4.84 9.36 -12.83
N MET A 183 4.97 10.51 -12.15
CA MET A 183 3.89 11.06 -11.32
C MET A 183 2.65 11.46 -12.14
N ARG A 184 2.80 11.87 -13.40
CA ARG A 184 1.65 12.11 -14.30
C ARG A 184 0.96 10.80 -14.69
N VAL A 185 1.72 9.77 -15.02
CA VAL A 185 1.16 8.46 -15.38
C VAL A 185 0.41 7.88 -14.17
N ILE A 186 1.05 7.85 -13.01
CA ILE A 186 0.48 7.29 -11.78
C ILE A 186 -0.69 8.16 -11.24
N GLY A 187 -0.76 9.43 -11.60
CA GLY A 187 -1.86 10.34 -11.22
C GLY A 187 -3.02 10.42 -12.22
N SER A 188 -2.96 9.70 -13.35
CA SER A 188 -3.99 9.71 -14.39
C SER A 188 -4.61 8.33 -14.55
N ASP A 189 -5.91 8.21 -14.28
CA ASP A 189 -6.65 6.96 -14.43
C ASP A 189 -6.46 6.35 -15.83
N PHE A 190 -6.55 7.15 -16.89
CA PHE A 190 -6.41 6.66 -18.26
C PHE A 190 -4.99 6.20 -18.60
N LEU A 191 -3.98 6.96 -18.18
CA LEU A 191 -2.58 6.58 -18.46
C LEU A 191 -2.18 5.34 -17.66
N PHE A 192 -2.58 5.26 -16.39
CA PHE A 192 -2.30 4.10 -15.56
C PHE A 192 -3.04 2.86 -16.06
N TRP A 193 -4.32 2.98 -16.40
CA TRP A 193 -5.10 1.92 -17.01
C TRP A 193 -4.47 1.43 -18.33
N SER A 194 -4.04 2.36 -19.17
CA SER A 194 -3.34 2.01 -20.42
C SER A 194 -2.03 1.26 -20.15
N ALA A 195 -1.25 1.69 -19.16
CA ALA A 195 -0.02 1.00 -18.77
C ALA A 195 -0.28 -0.42 -18.26
N LEU A 196 -1.35 -0.64 -17.49
CA LEU A 196 -1.76 -1.97 -17.05
C LEU A 196 -2.08 -2.93 -18.20
N HIS A 197 -2.61 -2.41 -19.32
CA HIS A 197 -2.97 -3.22 -20.48
C HIS A 197 -1.83 -3.42 -21.47
N LEU A 198 -0.91 -2.47 -21.58
CA LEU A 198 0.14 -2.47 -22.58
C LEU A 198 1.52 -2.92 -22.04
N ALA A 199 1.74 -2.76 -20.73
CA ALA A 199 3.05 -2.94 -20.11
C ALA A 199 2.94 -3.45 -18.67
N ARG A 200 2.08 -4.48 -18.44
CA ARG A 200 1.75 -4.97 -17.10
C ARG A 200 2.97 -5.37 -16.28
N ASP A 201 3.91 -6.10 -16.88
CA ASP A 201 5.12 -6.56 -16.19
C ASP A 201 6.00 -5.38 -15.75
N GLN A 202 6.12 -4.34 -16.59
CA GLN A 202 6.84 -3.12 -16.24
C GLN A 202 6.15 -2.35 -15.12
N VAL A 203 4.82 -2.36 -15.10
CA VAL A 203 4.05 -1.73 -14.00
C VAL A 203 4.23 -2.52 -12.70
N ILE A 204 4.22 -3.86 -12.72
CA ILE A 204 4.54 -4.71 -11.56
C ILE A 204 5.95 -4.37 -11.06
N GLU A 205 6.93 -4.31 -11.95
CA GLU A 205 8.32 -4.02 -11.61
C GLU A 205 8.53 -2.65 -10.98
N VAL A 206 7.86 -1.61 -11.52
CA VAL A 206 8.05 -0.21 -11.10
C VAL A 206 7.13 0.16 -9.94
N VAL A 207 5.85 -0.23 -9.99
CA VAL A 207 4.84 0.18 -9.02
C VAL A 207 4.75 -0.77 -7.84
N LEU A 208 4.89 -2.08 -8.07
CA LEU A 208 4.93 -3.06 -6.99
C LEU A 208 6.37 -3.46 -6.59
N ALA A 209 7.40 -2.84 -7.20
CA ALA A 209 8.81 -3.10 -6.89
C ALA A 209 9.15 -4.60 -6.75
N THR A 210 8.44 -5.43 -7.52
CA THR A 210 8.52 -6.88 -7.48
C THR A 210 9.04 -7.39 -8.83
N PRO A 211 10.08 -8.23 -8.86
CA PRO A 211 10.56 -8.81 -10.11
C PRO A 211 9.46 -9.61 -10.83
N PRO A 212 9.10 -9.29 -12.10
CA PRO A 212 8.01 -9.96 -12.81
C PRO A 212 8.24 -11.47 -12.99
N GLY A 213 9.50 -11.89 -13.10
CA GLY A 213 9.88 -13.30 -13.21
C GLY A 213 9.43 -14.15 -12.02
N LEU A 214 9.32 -13.59 -10.82
CA LEU A 214 8.79 -14.30 -9.66
C LEU A 214 7.33 -14.70 -9.85
N LEU A 215 6.52 -13.78 -10.39
CA LEU A 215 5.11 -14.06 -10.65
C LEU A 215 4.92 -15.14 -11.71
N ALA A 216 5.73 -15.15 -12.76
CA ALA A 216 5.63 -16.14 -13.83
C ALA A 216 5.78 -17.59 -13.33
N HIS A 217 6.52 -17.78 -12.22
CA HIS A 217 6.78 -19.09 -11.61
C HIS A 217 5.94 -19.34 -10.34
N ALA A 218 5.19 -18.35 -9.87
CA ALA A 218 4.34 -18.45 -8.69
C ALA A 218 3.08 -19.26 -8.96
N SER A 219 2.41 -19.72 -7.88
CA SER A 219 1.11 -20.35 -7.98
C SER A 219 0.06 -19.42 -8.59
N LEU A 220 -0.99 -19.96 -9.20
CA LEU A 220 -2.11 -19.18 -9.74
C LEU A 220 -2.77 -18.29 -8.65
N GLN A 221 -2.80 -18.77 -7.41
CA GLN A 221 -3.30 -17.99 -6.28
C GLN A 221 -2.44 -16.76 -6.00
N GLU A 222 -1.11 -16.91 -6.00
CA GLU A 222 -0.18 -15.79 -5.83
C GLU A 222 -0.24 -14.80 -7.00
N GLN A 223 -0.31 -15.31 -8.24
CA GLN A 223 -0.49 -14.47 -9.41
C GLN A 223 -1.78 -13.64 -9.31
N ALA A 224 -2.88 -14.25 -8.88
CA ALA A 224 -4.16 -13.58 -8.67
C ALA A 224 -4.07 -12.54 -7.53
N ARG A 225 -3.40 -12.86 -6.40
CA ARG A 225 -3.21 -11.96 -5.27
C ARG A 225 -2.45 -10.70 -5.68
N VAL A 226 -1.29 -10.86 -6.32
CA VAL A 226 -0.47 -9.72 -6.75
C VAL A 226 -1.15 -8.96 -7.89
N GLY A 227 -1.81 -9.68 -8.81
CA GLY A 227 -2.62 -9.07 -9.86
C GLY A 227 -3.73 -8.18 -9.28
N ALA A 228 -4.44 -8.64 -8.27
CA ALA A 228 -5.46 -7.86 -7.58
C ALA A 228 -4.88 -6.65 -6.85
N MET A 229 -3.70 -6.78 -6.20
CA MET A 229 -3.02 -5.63 -5.58
C MET A 229 -2.74 -4.53 -6.60
N LEU A 230 -2.31 -4.89 -7.82
CA LEU A 230 -2.02 -3.95 -8.89
C LEU A 230 -3.30 -3.31 -9.45
N ASP A 231 -4.30 -4.12 -9.77
CA ASP A 231 -5.55 -3.64 -10.37
C ASP A 231 -6.36 -2.77 -9.41
N ASN A 232 -6.24 -3.03 -8.09
CA ASN A 232 -6.91 -2.28 -7.05
C ASN A 232 -6.29 -0.89 -6.78
N ILE A 233 -5.17 -0.55 -7.41
CA ILE A 233 -4.64 0.84 -7.38
C ILE A 233 -5.59 1.79 -8.13
N LEU A 234 -6.34 1.29 -9.13
CA LEU A 234 -7.40 2.09 -9.78
C LEU A 234 -8.59 2.31 -8.83
N PRO A 235 -9.20 3.51 -8.82
CA PRO A 235 -8.83 4.73 -9.55
C PRO A 235 -7.64 5.44 -8.88
N VAL A 236 -6.57 5.69 -9.63
CA VAL A 236 -5.39 6.40 -9.10
C VAL A 236 -5.67 7.86 -8.79
N SER A 237 -6.63 8.47 -9.48
CA SER A 237 -7.04 9.86 -9.25
C SER A 237 -7.54 10.10 -7.83
N LEU A 238 -8.18 9.11 -7.20
CA LEU A 238 -8.66 9.18 -5.82
C LEU A 238 -7.55 8.93 -4.76
N ARG A 239 -6.33 8.63 -5.19
CA ARG A 239 -5.18 8.30 -4.32
C ARG A 239 -3.99 9.23 -4.58
N ALA A 240 -4.13 10.14 -5.56
CA ALA A 240 -3.03 10.96 -6.05
C ALA A 240 -2.49 11.95 -5.01
N GLU A 241 -3.31 12.43 -4.09
CA GLU A 241 -2.91 13.37 -3.04
C GLU A 241 -2.11 12.65 -1.95
N GLY A 242 -2.58 11.48 -1.48
CA GLY A 242 -1.86 10.61 -0.55
C GLY A 242 -0.51 10.15 -1.13
N LEU A 243 -0.47 9.75 -2.40
CA LEU A 243 0.76 9.35 -3.07
C LEU A 243 1.81 10.47 -3.13
N ARG A 244 1.39 11.72 -3.39
CA ARG A 244 2.32 12.88 -3.33
C ARG A 244 2.85 13.09 -1.92
N SER A 245 1.99 12.96 -0.90
CA SER A 245 2.39 13.05 0.50
C SER A 245 3.39 11.96 0.87
N ASP A 246 3.15 10.71 0.47
CA ASP A 246 4.07 9.60 0.71
C ASP A 246 5.44 9.82 0.06
N THR A 247 5.45 10.35 -1.17
CA THR A 247 6.69 10.69 -1.86
C THR A 247 7.48 11.76 -1.10
N ALA A 248 6.79 12.77 -0.55
CA ALA A 248 7.42 13.80 0.27
C ALA A 248 7.97 13.24 1.59
N VAL A 249 7.20 12.39 2.28
CA VAL A 249 7.64 11.70 3.51
C VAL A 249 8.86 10.82 3.23
N GLY A 250 8.84 10.05 2.14
CA GLY A 250 9.95 9.17 1.77
C GLY A 250 11.29 9.91 1.55
N LYS A 251 11.22 11.15 1.03
CA LYS A 251 12.41 12.01 0.85
C LYS A 251 12.94 12.62 2.18
N GLN A 252 12.17 12.58 3.25
CA GLN A 252 12.47 13.25 4.53
C GLN A 252 12.57 12.28 5.71
N LEU A 253 12.77 10.99 5.44
CA LEU A 253 12.91 9.98 6.48
C LEU A 253 14.12 10.30 7.38
N VAL A 254 13.88 10.35 8.68
CA VAL A 254 14.90 10.59 9.71
C VAL A 254 15.01 9.40 10.66
N SER A 255 16.15 9.28 11.33
CA SER A 255 16.30 8.29 12.40
C SER A 255 15.34 8.60 13.54
N LEU A 256 14.58 7.59 13.94
CA LEU A 256 13.62 7.65 15.05
C LEU A 256 14.21 6.96 16.29
N PRO A 257 13.81 7.33 17.52
CA PRO A 257 14.22 6.66 18.76
C PRO A 257 13.49 5.33 18.93
N LEU A 258 13.77 4.38 18.01
CA LEU A 258 13.09 3.07 17.93
C LEU A 258 13.27 2.22 19.19
N GLU A 259 14.32 2.49 19.98
CA GLU A 259 14.58 1.85 21.26
C GLU A 259 13.51 2.16 22.32
N SER A 260 12.72 3.19 22.11
CA SER A 260 11.58 3.51 22.98
C SER A 260 10.40 2.53 22.81
N ILE A 261 10.35 1.81 21.68
CA ILE A 261 9.30 0.82 21.40
C ILE A 261 9.59 -0.43 22.23
N ARG A 262 8.65 -0.81 23.10
CA ARG A 262 8.70 -1.99 23.99
C ARG A 262 7.60 -3.00 23.69
N LEU A 263 6.99 -2.89 22.52
CA LEU A 263 5.87 -3.72 22.11
C LEU A 263 6.37 -4.98 21.38
N PRO A 264 5.66 -6.11 21.46
CA PRO A 264 5.90 -7.24 20.56
C PRO A 264 5.90 -6.73 19.12
N THR A 265 7.00 -6.93 18.40
CA THR A 265 7.20 -6.37 17.07
C THR A 265 7.64 -7.45 16.09
N LEU A 266 7.02 -7.44 14.91
CA LEU A 266 7.38 -8.28 13.76
C LEU A 266 7.69 -7.37 12.57
N VAL A 267 8.84 -7.58 11.94
CA VAL A 267 9.26 -6.86 10.73
C VAL A 267 9.57 -7.86 9.64
N ILE A 268 9.00 -7.66 8.46
CA ILE A 268 9.14 -8.57 7.31
C ILE A 268 9.58 -7.79 6.08
N SER A 269 10.55 -8.34 5.31
CA SER A 269 10.96 -7.79 4.02
C SER A 269 11.68 -8.83 3.17
N ALA A 270 11.86 -8.58 1.87
CA ALA A 270 12.61 -9.41 0.94
C ALA A 270 13.84 -8.67 0.39
N ARG A 271 14.95 -9.40 0.12
CA ARG A 271 16.22 -8.82 -0.35
C ARG A 271 16.12 -8.23 -1.75
N ASP A 272 15.29 -8.83 -2.59
CA ASP A 272 15.06 -8.45 -3.97
C ASP A 272 13.95 -7.40 -4.15
N ASP A 273 13.42 -6.85 -3.03
CA ASP A 273 12.53 -5.70 -3.06
C ASP A 273 13.23 -4.48 -3.69
N ARG A 274 12.71 -4.04 -4.83
CA ARG A 274 13.34 -2.98 -5.63
C ARG A 274 13.22 -1.59 -5.01
N TYR A 275 12.34 -1.37 -4.02
CA TYR A 275 12.36 -0.17 -3.18
C TYR A 275 13.48 -0.22 -2.12
N GLY A 276 14.16 -1.35 -1.98
CA GLY A 276 15.27 -1.51 -1.05
C GLY A 276 14.85 -1.42 0.41
N THR A 277 13.64 -1.90 0.73
CA THR A 277 13.11 -1.87 2.11
C THR A 277 13.78 -2.90 3.03
N TYR A 278 14.52 -3.87 2.50
CA TYR A 278 15.19 -4.87 3.33
C TYR A 278 16.16 -4.26 4.35
N ALA A 279 16.98 -3.32 3.92
CA ALA A 279 17.94 -2.65 4.80
C ALA A 279 17.24 -1.81 5.89
N SER A 280 16.17 -1.09 5.54
CA SER A 280 15.39 -0.33 6.52
C SER A 280 14.62 -1.24 7.49
N ALA A 281 14.12 -2.38 7.03
CA ALA A 281 13.46 -3.39 7.84
C ALA A 281 14.45 -4.02 8.85
N GLN A 282 15.63 -4.42 8.38
CA GLN A 282 16.68 -5.00 9.22
C GLN A 282 17.18 -3.99 10.27
N TYR A 283 17.42 -2.73 9.86
CA TYR A 283 17.79 -1.65 10.78
C TYR A 283 16.69 -1.43 11.83
N THR A 284 15.44 -1.32 11.41
CA THR A 284 14.30 -1.09 12.32
C THR A 284 14.17 -2.22 13.34
N ALA A 285 14.21 -3.48 12.89
CA ALA A 285 14.13 -4.63 13.77
C ALA A 285 15.31 -4.69 14.76
N GLY A 286 16.51 -4.37 14.31
CA GLY A 286 17.72 -4.37 15.15
C GLY A 286 17.72 -3.29 16.24
N ARG A 287 16.88 -2.24 16.12
CA ARG A 287 16.77 -1.14 17.09
C ARG A 287 15.61 -1.30 18.08
N ILE A 288 14.65 -2.16 17.79
CA ILE A 288 13.51 -2.44 18.67
C ILE A 288 13.82 -3.68 19.50
N ALA A 289 13.86 -3.53 20.82
CA ALA A 289 14.18 -4.63 21.73
C ALA A 289 13.14 -5.77 21.59
N GLY A 290 13.62 -6.99 21.34
CA GLY A 290 12.76 -8.18 21.19
C GLY A 290 11.98 -8.26 19.86
N ALA A 291 12.26 -7.38 18.90
CA ALA A 291 11.63 -7.48 17.60
C ALA A 291 12.09 -8.74 16.85
N LYS A 292 11.13 -9.42 16.21
CA LYS A 292 11.39 -10.53 15.30
C LYS A 292 11.54 -9.97 13.89
N PHE A 293 12.61 -10.35 13.19
CA PHE A 293 12.82 -10.04 11.78
C PHE A 293 12.68 -11.32 10.95
N ILE A 294 11.88 -11.27 9.89
CA ILE A 294 11.78 -12.30 8.85
C ILE A 294 12.25 -11.66 7.55
N GLY A 295 13.36 -12.13 7.04
CA GLY A 295 13.94 -11.68 5.77
C GLY A 295 13.92 -12.79 4.77
N PHE A 296 13.21 -12.62 3.66
CA PHE A 296 13.24 -13.55 2.52
C PHE A 296 14.38 -13.19 1.56
N ASP A 297 14.95 -14.18 0.91
CA ASP A 297 15.94 -13.92 -0.14
C ASP A 297 15.29 -13.41 -1.42
N GLU A 298 14.11 -13.91 -1.74
CA GLU A 298 13.28 -13.51 -2.88
C GLU A 298 11.84 -13.24 -2.41
N GLY A 299 11.04 -12.55 -3.23
CA GLY A 299 9.63 -12.25 -2.94
C GLY A 299 9.21 -10.85 -3.39
N GLY A 300 10.16 -9.96 -3.64
CA GLY A 300 9.91 -8.58 -4.00
C GLY A 300 9.18 -7.80 -2.90
N HIS A 301 8.59 -6.67 -3.27
CA HIS A 301 7.82 -5.83 -2.35
C HIS A 301 6.47 -6.44 -1.95
N THR A 302 6.03 -7.47 -2.66
CA THR A 302 4.75 -8.15 -2.43
C THR A 302 4.91 -9.54 -1.84
N TRP A 303 6.11 -9.90 -1.37
CA TRP A 303 6.47 -11.18 -0.73
C TRP A 303 5.92 -12.42 -1.48
N VAL A 304 6.07 -12.41 -2.83
CA VAL A 304 5.59 -13.52 -3.69
C VAL A 304 6.10 -14.86 -3.20
N GLY A 305 5.21 -15.83 -3.06
CA GLY A 305 5.50 -17.18 -2.59
C GLY A 305 5.54 -17.34 -1.07
N HIS A 306 5.40 -16.27 -0.29
CA HIS A 306 5.50 -16.27 1.17
C HIS A 306 4.25 -15.82 1.91
N ASP A 307 3.09 -15.68 1.22
CA ASP A 307 1.87 -15.13 1.83
C ASP A 307 1.39 -15.95 3.04
N ASP A 308 1.42 -17.28 2.95
CA ASP A 308 1.03 -18.15 4.06
C ASP A 308 1.99 -18.04 5.26
N GLU A 309 3.31 -17.92 5.01
CA GLU A 309 4.31 -17.76 6.06
C GLU A 309 4.17 -16.39 6.76
N VAL A 310 3.96 -15.32 5.97
CA VAL A 310 3.70 -13.97 6.48
C VAL A 310 2.46 -13.98 7.35
N ARG A 311 1.36 -14.58 6.88
CA ARG A 311 0.10 -14.69 7.61
C ARG A 311 0.27 -15.48 8.91
N ALA A 312 0.93 -16.63 8.85
CA ALA A 312 1.21 -17.46 10.03
C ALA A 312 2.05 -16.71 11.08
N ALA A 313 3.05 -15.93 10.63
CA ALA A 313 3.89 -15.14 11.53
C ALA A 313 3.09 -14.01 12.22
N ILE A 314 2.18 -13.34 11.48
CA ILE A 314 1.29 -12.32 12.04
C ILE A 314 0.33 -12.95 13.06
N VAL A 315 -0.34 -14.04 12.70
CA VAL A 315 -1.24 -14.78 13.61
C VAL A 315 -0.49 -15.20 14.87
N GLY A 316 0.71 -15.76 14.74
CA GLY A 316 1.54 -16.17 15.88
C GLY A 316 1.89 -15.02 16.83
N LEU A 317 2.17 -13.82 16.29
CA LEU A 317 2.42 -12.63 17.12
C LEU A 317 1.16 -12.13 17.83
N LEU A 318 -0.01 -12.21 17.18
CA LEU A 318 -1.26 -11.62 17.68
C LEU A 318 -2.05 -12.58 18.58
N SER A 319 -1.75 -13.88 18.58
CA SER A 319 -2.45 -14.87 19.36
C SER A 319 -2.19 -14.69 20.87
N PRO A 320 -3.21 -14.86 21.75
CA PRO A 320 -3.06 -14.70 23.19
C PRO A 320 -2.01 -15.61 23.84
N ALA A 321 -1.74 -16.76 23.25
CA ALA A 321 -0.75 -17.74 23.72
C ALA A 321 0.71 -17.28 23.61
N ALA A 322 0.99 -16.21 22.88
CA ALA A 322 2.34 -15.66 22.70
C ALA A 322 2.71 -14.54 23.69
N ARG A 323 1.85 -14.27 24.70
CA ARG A 323 2.12 -13.25 25.74
C ARG A 323 2.68 -13.94 26.97
N PRO A 324 3.97 -13.69 27.35
CA PRO A 324 4.53 -14.15 28.62
C PRO A 324 3.86 -13.46 29.81
#